data_2f38730773391b409c35896153799cf7
#
_entry.id   2f38730773391b409c35896153799cf7
#
_cell.length_a   1.000
_cell.length_b   1.000
_cell.length_c   1.000
_cell.angle_alpha   90.00
_cell.angle_beta   90.00
_cell.angle_gamma   90.00
#
_symmetry.space_group_name_H-M   'P 1'
#
loop_
_entity.id
_entity.type
_entity.pdbx_description
1 polymer ?
#
loop_
_entity_poly.entity_id
_entity_poly.type
_entity_poly.pdbx_seq_one_letter_code
_entity_poly.pdbx_strand_id
1 'polypeptide(L)'
;MSHPMFTFSRRWLLSSLAVLALTACSPDKPNFNSIDITGADYAKDFTLTDHNGQTRSLSHFKGKVVVLFFGYTQCPDVCPTSMSELAEVKRLLGADGDKLQGVFVTVDPARDTTELLKLYMANFDPTFVAFVPTADELADVAKHFKIYYKKQEGKTPTSYTM
;
A
#
# COMPACT_ATOMS: atom_id res chain seq x y z
N MET A 1 57.29 49.88 -2.08
CA MET A 1 56.05 49.24 -1.61
C MET A 1 55.72 48.08 -2.53
N SER A 2 56.09 46.85 -2.16
CA SER A 2 55.93 45.65 -2.97
C SER A 2 54.70 44.89 -2.49
N HIS A 3 53.67 44.75 -3.35
CA HIS A 3 52.51 43.92 -3.07
C HIS A 3 52.87 42.44 -3.30
N PRO A 4 52.54 41.53 -2.38
CA PRO A 4 52.71 40.11 -2.62
C PRO A 4 51.56 39.64 -3.55
N MET A 5 51.94 39.10 -4.74
CA MET A 5 51.02 38.36 -5.62
C MET A 5 50.73 37.00 -4.98
N PHE A 6 49.50 36.84 -4.50
CA PHE A 6 48.99 35.55 -4.05
C PHE A 6 48.79 34.63 -5.27
N THR A 7 49.67 33.70 -5.51
CA THR A 7 49.48 32.66 -6.52
C THR A 7 48.51 31.60 -5.95
N PHE A 8 47.26 31.73 -6.26
CA PHE A 8 46.26 30.69 -5.98
C PHE A 8 46.58 29.42 -6.79
N SER A 9 47.04 28.40 -6.11
CA SER A 9 47.40 27.13 -6.76
C SER A 9 46.19 26.49 -7.41
N ARG A 10 46.31 26.19 -8.73
CA ARG A 10 45.30 25.52 -9.56
C ARG A 10 44.73 24.22 -8.90
N ARG A 11 45.50 23.61 -8.02
CA ARG A 11 45.12 22.40 -7.23
C ARG A 11 44.02 22.71 -6.22
N TRP A 12 43.98 23.88 -5.60
CA TRP A 12 42.98 24.30 -4.62
C TRP A 12 41.63 24.58 -5.29
N LEU A 13 41.60 25.14 -6.50
CA LEU A 13 40.40 25.37 -7.27
C LEU A 13 39.75 24.07 -7.71
N LEU A 14 40.55 23.06 -8.11
CA LEU A 14 40.02 21.74 -8.50
C LEU A 14 39.44 20.96 -7.30
N SER A 15 40.08 21.09 -6.12
CA SER A 15 39.56 20.45 -4.89
C SER A 15 38.26 21.08 -4.42
N SER A 16 38.10 22.39 -4.53
CA SER A 16 36.82 23.08 -4.17
C SER A 16 35.70 22.73 -5.11
N LEU A 17 35.96 22.55 -6.41
CA LEU A 17 34.97 22.17 -7.40
C LEU A 17 34.45 20.74 -7.20
N ALA A 18 35.33 19.82 -6.78
CA ALA A 18 34.97 18.42 -6.49
C ALA A 18 34.07 18.29 -5.26
N VAL A 19 34.22 19.13 -4.25
CA VAL A 19 33.38 19.12 -3.03
C VAL A 19 31.97 19.66 -3.32
N LEU A 20 31.83 20.66 -4.21
CA LEU A 20 30.52 21.19 -4.59
C LEU A 20 29.69 20.20 -5.42
N ALA A 21 30.33 19.31 -6.17
CA ALA A 21 29.62 18.32 -7.01
C ALA A 21 28.96 17.19 -6.19
N LEU A 22 29.39 16.95 -4.95
CA LEU A 22 28.86 15.89 -4.09
C LEU A 22 27.55 16.27 -3.36
N THR A 23 27.16 17.55 -3.33
CA THR A 23 25.97 18.02 -2.64
C THR A 23 24.74 18.12 -3.55
N ALA A 24 24.85 17.85 -4.85
CA ALA A 24 23.79 18.06 -5.84
C ALA A 24 22.82 16.89 -6.00
N CYS A 25 23.02 15.74 -5.33
CA CYS A 25 22.14 14.57 -5.41
C CYS A 25 21.32 14.39 -4.14
N SER A 26 20.51 15.36 -3.77
CA SER A 26 19.40 15.12 -2.83
C SER A 26 18.20 14.70 -3.68
N PRO A 27 17.70 13.43 -3.59
CA PRO A 27 16.51 13.06 -4.31
C PRO A 27 15.35 13.93 -3.81
N ASP A 28 14.66 14.58 -4.73
CA ASP A 28 13.45 15.32 -4.43
C ASP A 28 12.47 14.38 -3.72
N LYS A 29 12.04 14.75 -2.51
CA LYS A 29 11.02 13.98 -1.81
C LYS A 29 9.73 14.06 -2.61
N PRO A 30 9.08 12.92 -2.93
CA PRO A 30 7.81 12.94 -3.62
C PRO A 30 6.78 13.74 -2.80
N ASN A 31 6.05 14.62 -3.46
CA ASN A 31 4.97 15.38 -2.84
C ASN A 31 3.66 14.59 -3.03
N PHE A 32 3.12 14.08 -1.92
CA PHE A 32 1.86 13.34 -1.92
C PHE A 32 0.68 14.26 -1.59
N ASN A 33 -0.47 14.05 -2.24
CA ASN A 33 -1.74 14.72 -1.90
C ASN A 33 -2.45 14.06 -0.70
N SER A 34 -1.80 13.10 -0.04
CA SER A 34 -2.28 12.36 1.12
C SER A 34 -1.27 12.44 2.27
N ILE A 35 -1.63 11.87 3.42
CA ILE A 35 -0.72 11.83 4.58
C ILE A 35 0.43 10.86 4.27
N ASP A 36 1.65 11.38 4.23
CA ASP A 36 2.87 10.58 4.10
C ASP A 36 3.21 9.95 5.46
N ILE A 37 3.22 8.62 5.51
CA ILE A 37 3.59 7.82 6.69
C ILE A 37 4.96 7.15 6.53
N THR A 38 5.80 7.62 5.60
CA THR A 38 7.14 7.07 5.38
C THR A 38 7.96 7.10 6.67
N GLY A 39 8.49 5.94 7.05
CA GLY A 39 9.26 5.79 8.30
C GLY A 39 8.42 5.53 9.55
N ALA A 40 7.09 5.44 9.44
CA ALA A 40 6.26 5.01 10.55
C ALA A 40 6.63 3.58 11.02
N ASP A 41 6.41 3.29 12.30
CA ASP A 41 6.66 1.99 12.91
C ASP A 41 5.49 1.01 12.80
N TYR A 42 4.42 1.38 12.10
CA TYR A 42 3.20 0.61 11.85
C TYR A 42 2.97 0.40 10.34
N ALA A 43 1.96 -0.40 9.97
CA ALA A 43 1.54 -0.68 8.59
C ALA A 43 2.69 -1.21 7.69
N LYS A 44 3.55 -2.08 8.22
CA LYS A 44 4.76 -2.55 7.53
C LYS A 44 4.52 -3.78 6.67
N ASP A 45 4.04 -4.86 7.25
CA ASP A 45 3.81 -6.14 6.59
C ASP A 45 2.83 -6.99 7.39
N PHE A 46 2.27 -8.00 6.74
CA PHE A 46 1.54 -9.11 7.34
C PHE A 46 1.77 -10.37 6.50
N THR A 47 1.47 -11.53 7.06
CA THR A 47 1.44 -12.81 6.33
C THR A 47 0.10 -13.46 6.59
N LEU A 48 -0.70 -13.66 5.54
CA LEU A 48 -2.07 -14.19 5.59
C LEU A 48 -2.31 -15.19 4.46
N THR A 49 -3.39 -15.94 4.56
CA THR A 49 -3.86 -16.82 3.47
C THR A 49 -4.73 -16.03 2.50
N ASP A 50 -4.42 -16.13 1.21
CA ASP A 50 -5.19 -15.46 0.16
C ASP A 50 -6.42 -16.31 -0.29
N HIS A 51 -7.28 -15.71 -1.12
CA HIS A 51 -8.48 -16.35 -1.68
C HIS A 51 -8.17 -17.51 -2.65
N ASN A 52 -6.91 -17.81 -2.95
CA ASN A 52 -6.46 -18.99 -3.68
C ASN A 52 -5.85 -20.06 -2.75
N GLY A 53 -5.92 -19.87 -1.43
CA GLY A 53 -5.36 -20.76 -0.43
C GLY A 53 -3.84 -20.67 -0.30
N GLN A 54 -3.22 -19.61 -0.80
CA GLN A 54 -1.77 -19.42 -0.73
C GLN A 54 -1.41 -18.46 0.42
N THR A 55 -0.42 -18.83 1.22
CA THR A 55 0.13 -17.95 2.24
C THR A 55 1.02 -16.90 1.57
N ARG A 56 0.68 -15.63 1.74
CA ARG A 56 1.41 -14.49 1.18
C ARG A 56 1.56 -13.36 2.19
N SER A 57 2.59 -12.53 1.97
CA SER A 57 2.79 -11.28 2.69
C SER A 57 2.74 -10.08 1.71
N LEU A 58 2.64 -8.86 2.22
CA LEU A 58 2.75 -7.66 1.38
C LEU A 58 4.09 -7.59 0.66
N SER A 59 5.14 -8.13 1.26
CA SER A 59 6.48 -8.19 0.66
C SER A 59 6.54 -9.00 -0.64
N HIS A 60 5.57 -9.87 -0.93
CA HIS A 60 5.45 -10.56 -2.22
C HIS A 60 5.15 -9.60 -3.38
N PHE A 61 4.61 -8.43 -3.08
CA PHE A 61 4.28 -7.41 -4.08
C PHE A 61 5.36 -6.32 -4.21
N LYS A 62 6.59 -6.57 -3.72
CA LYS A 62 7.70 -5.62 -3.87
C LYS A 62 7.91 -5.23 -5.32
N GLY A 63 8.15 -3.93 -5.55
CA GLY A 63 8.27 -3.34 -6.90
C GLY A 63 6.95 -2.87 -7.49
N LYS A 64 5.82 -3.10 -6.79
CA LYS A 64 4.50 -2.57 -7.17
C LYS A 64 4.01 -1.51 -6.19
N VAL A 65 3.15 -0.64 -6.67
CA VAL A 65 2.31 0.20 -5.81
C VAL A 65 1.17 -0.67 -5.30
N VAL A 66 1.16 -0.93 -4.00
CA VAL A 66 0.11 -1.73 -3.35
C VAL A 66 -0.97 -0.81 -2.81
N VAL A 67 -2.21 -1.00 -3.26
CA VAL A 67 -3.39 -0.36 -2.69
C VAL A 67 -4.08 -1.38 -1.79
N LEU A 68 -3.96 -1.17 -0.48
CA LEU A 68 -4.54 -2.04 0.54
C LEU A 68 -5.89 -1.50 0.99
N PHE A 69 -6.93 -2.32 0.85
CA PHE A 69 -8.31 -1.99 1.22
C PHE A 69 -8.84 -2.99 2.25
N PHE A 70 -9.39 -2.48 3.35
CA PHE A 70 -10.07 -3.29 4.36
C PHE A 70 -11.58 -3.16 4.17
N GLY A 71 -12.27 -4.29 3.99
CA GLY A 71 -13.69 -4.29 3.69
C GLY A 71 -14.34 -5.65 3.92
N TYR A 72 -15.57 -5.84 3.44
CA TYR A 72 -16.30 -7.10 3.48
C TYR A 72 -17.28 -7.21 2.30
N THR A 73 -17.62 -8.44 1.88
CA THR A 73 -18.37 -8.66 0.65
C THR A 73 -19.82 -8.15 0.71
N GLN A 74 -20.42 -8.15 1.91
CA GLN A 74 -21.80 -7.68 2.12
C GLN A 74 -21.88 -6.16 2.42
N CYS A 75 -20.81 -5.42 2.17
CA CYS A 75 -20.85 -3.96 2.20
C CYS A 75 -21.72 -3.45 1.03
N PRO A 76 -22.76 -2.65 1.32
CA PRO A 76 -23.76 -2.35 0.29
C PRO A 76 -23.33 -1.32 -0.76
N ASP A 77 -22.26 -0.55 -0.49
CA ASP A 77 -21.89 0.61 -1.31
C ASP A 77 -20.38 0.83 -1.42
N VAL A 78 -19.74 1.25 -0.34
CA VAL A 78 -18.35 1.76 -0.39
C VAL A 78 -17.35 0.72 -0.88
N CYS A 79 -17.45 -0.55 -0.45
CA CYS A 79 -16.45 -1.56 -0.80
C CYS A 79 -16.48 -1.91 -2.30
N PRO A 80 -17.65 -2.25 -2.92
CA PRO A 80 -17.67 -2.54 -4.35
C PRO A 80 -17.33 -1.31 -5.20
N THR A 81 -17.75 -0.11 -4.78
CA THR A 81 -17.43 1.13 -5.49
C THR A 81 -15.91 1.37 -5.50
N SER A 82 -15.25 1.32 -4.34
CA SER A 82 -13.80 1.54 -4.26
C SER A 82 -13.00 0.50 -5.04
N MET A 83 -13.42 -0.76 -5.01
CA MET A 83 -12.74 -1.82 -5.78
C MET A 83 -12.93 -1.64 -7.29
N SER A 84 -14.11 -1.18 -7.74
CA SER A 84 -14.38 -0.86 -9.15
C SER A 84 -13.56 0.35 -9.61
N GLU A 85 -13.47 1.39 -8.79
CA GLU A 85 -12.64 2.57 -9.07
C GLU A 85 -11.17 2.19 -9.18
N LEU A 86 -10.67 1.32 -8.30
CA LEU A 86 -9.29 0.84 -8.34
C LEU A 86 -9.01 0.04 -9.62
N ALA A 87 -9.94 -0.81 -10.04
CA ALA A 87 -9.83 -1.55 -11.30
C ALA A 87 -9.81 -0.61 -12.51
N GLU A 88 -10.64 0.44 -12.48
CA GLU A 88 -10.64 1.46 -13.52
C GLU A 88 -9.34 2.27 -13.55
N VAL A 89 -8.80 2.67 -12.40
CA VAL A 89 -7.48 3.32 -12.31
C VAL A 89 -6.41 2.43 -12.93
N LYS A 90 -6.40 1.14 -12.62
CA LYS A 90 -5.46 0.18 -13.20
C LYS A 90 -5.59 0.11 -14.72
N ARG A 91 -6.82 0.07 -15.24
CA ARG A 91 -7.10 0.06 -16.68
C ARG A 91 -6.61 1.35 -17.36
N LEU A 92 -6.81 2.52 -16.73
CA LEU A 92 -6.38 3.83 -17.26
C LEU A 92 -4.86 3.99 -17.28
N LEU A 93 -4.13 3.30 -16.40
CA LEU A 93 -2.67 3.27 -16.40
C LEU A 93 -2.08 2.52 -17.61
N GLY A 94 -2.88 1.75 -18.36
CA GLY A 94 -2.42 1.01 -19.53
C GLY A 94 -1.24 0.09 -19.21
N ALA A 95 -0.12 0.25 -19.85
CA ALA A 95 1.09 -0.57 -19.63
C ALA A 95 1.65 -0.46 -18.20
N ASP A 96 1.41 0.65 -17.51
CA ASP A 96 1.83 0.82 -16.11
C ASP A 96 0.86 0.18 -15.12
N GLY A 97 -0.30 -0.29 -15.56
CA GLY A 97 -1.28 -0.98 -14.72
C GLY A 97 -0.71 -2.23 -14.02
N ASP A 98 0.26 -2.91 -14.64
CA ASP A 98 0.93 -4.06 -14.01
C ASP A 98 1.80 -3.68 -12.81
N LYS A 99 2.13 -2.42 -12.64
CA LYS A 99 2.84 -1.88 -11.48
C LYS A 99 1.90 -1.61 -10.29
N LEU A 100 0.57 -1.69 -10.50
CA LEU A 100 -0.42 -1.51 -9.45
C LEU A 100 -0.98 -2.87 -8.99
N GLN A 101 -1.04 -3.10 -7.69
CA GLN A 101 -1.61 -4.28 -7.06
C GLN A 101 -2.73 -3.88 -6.10
N GLY A 102 -3.95 -4.28 -6.41
CA GLY A 102 -5.08 -4.22 -5.49
C GLY A 102 -5.00 -5.38 -4.49
N VAL A 103 -5.09 -5.05 -3.22
CA VAL A 103 -5.10 -6.00 -2.10
C VAL A 103 -6.31 -5.72 -1.23
N PHE A 104 -7.19 -6.70 -1.08
CA PHE A 104 -8.35 -6.65 -0.22
C PHE A 104 -8.12 -7.51 1.02
N VAL A 105 -8.43 -7.02 2.21
CA VAL A 105 -8.42 -7.82 3.45
C VAL A 105 -9.81 -7.78 4.05
N THR A 106 -10.44 -8.96 4.19
CA THR A 106 -11.77 -8.97 4.82
C THR A 106 -11.69 -8.67 6.30
N VAL A 107 -12.63 -7.83 6.76
CA VAL A 107 -12.87 -7.59 8.19
C VAL A 107 -14.03 -8.44 8.74
N ASP A 108 -14.57 -9.33 7.91
CA ASP A 108 -15.67 -10.23 8.26
C ASP A 108 -15.41 -11.69 7.84
N PRO A 109 -14.36 -12.32 8.36
CA PRO A 109 -14.02 -13.71 7.99
C PRO A 109 -15.09 -14.73 8.38
N ALA A 110 -16.08 -14.34 9.20
CA ALA A 110 -17.19 -15.21 9.54
C ALA A 110 -18.16 -15.46 8.36
N ARG A 111 -18.32 -14.48 7.47
CA ARG A 111 -19.17 -14.57 6.26
C ARG A 111 -18.38 -14.64 4.97
N ASP A 112 -17.21 -14.02 4.92
CA ASP A 112 -16.36 -13.93 3.73
C ASP A 112 -15.45 -15.16 3.64
N THR A 113 -15.97 -16.24 3.07
CA THR A 113 -15.15 -17.45 2.80
C THR A 113 -14.18 -17.22 1.64
N THR A 114 -13.19 -18.08 1.54
CA THR A 114 -12.23 -18.08 0.42
C THR A 114 -12.94 -18.15 -0.93
N GLU A 115 -13.95 -19.02 -1.06
CA GLU A 115 -14.73 -19.19 -2.28
C GLU A 115 -15.54 -17.94 -2.63
N LEU A 116 -16.18 -17.33 -1.62
CA LEU A 116 -16.96 -16.12 -1.80
C LEU A 116 -16.08 -14.95 -2.24
N LEU A 117 -14.92 -14.78 -1.58
CA LEU A 117 -13.96 -13.73 -1.96
C LEU A 117 -13.37 -13.95 -3.35
N LYS A 118 -13.13 -15.20 -3.75
CA LYS A 118 -12.69 -15.51 -5.11
C LYS A 118 -13.71 -15.04 -6.15
N LEU A 119 -14.98 -15.30 -5.92
CA LEU A 119 -16.07 -14.84 -6.80
C LEU A 119 -16.23 -13.32 -6.77
N TYR A 120 -16.10 -12.72 -5.58
CA TYR A 120 -16.22 -11.27 -5.41
C TYR A 120 -15.10 -10.53 -6.16
N MET A 121 -13.86 -10.96 -5.98
CA MET A 121 -12.70 -10.32 -6.63
C MET A 121 -12.72 -10.44 -8.16
N ALA A 122 -13.27 -11.52 -8.69
CA ALA A 122 -13.41 -11.73 -10.14
C ALA A 122 -14.25 -10.66 -10.85
N ASN A 123 -15.09 -9.90 -10.11
CA ASN A 123 -15.89 -8.82 -10.68
C ASN A 123 -15.10 -7.53 -10.94
N PHE A 124 -13.86 -7.42 -10.44
CA PHE A 124 -13.07 -6.19 -10.53
C PHE A 124 -11.85 -6.37 -11.44
N ASP A 125 -10.82 -7.04 -10.97
CA ASP A 125 -9.61 -7.31 -11.75
C ASP A 125 -9.04 -8.68 -11.35
N PRO A 126 -8.72 -9.59 -12.31
CA PRO A 126 -8.26 -10.94 -12.03
C PRO A 126 -6.91 -11.01 -11.32
N THR A 127 -6.15 -9.91 -11.29
CA THR A 127 -4.84 -9.84 -10.62
C THR A 127 -4.95 -9.33 -9.18
N PHE A 128 -6.10 -8.83 -8.77
CA PHE A 128 -6.31 -8.39 -7.40
C PHE A 128 -6.34 -9.59 -6.46
N VAL A 129 -5.81 -9.41 -5.27
CA VAL A 129 -5.69 -10.46 -4.26
C VAL A 129 -6.51 -10.10 -3.04
N ALA A 130 -7.34 -11.03 -2.57
CA ALA A 130 -8.03 -10.89 -1.30
C ALA A 130 -7.46 -11.85 -0.25
N PHE A 131 -7.37 -11.41 0.99
CA PHE A 131 -6.93 -12.18 2.14
C PHE A 131 -8.08 -12.50 3.08
N VAL A 132 -8.07 -13.74 3.59
CA VAL A 132 -9.07 -14.28 4.53
C VAL A 132 -8.36 -14.60 5.84
N PRO A 133 -8.16 -13.61 6.73
CA PRO A 133 -7.54 -13.84 8.02
C PRO A 133 -8.47 -14.66 8.93
N THR A 134 -7.90 -15.39 9.87
CA THR A 134 -8.61 -15.85 11.07
C THR A 134 -8.98 -14.63 11.93
N ALA A 135 -9.86 -14.81 12.93
CA ALA A 135 -10.24 -13.71 13.84
C ALA A 135 -9.03 -13.12 14.59
N ASP A 136 -8.10 -13.97 15.03
CA ASP A 136 -6.89 -13.56 15.73
C ASP A 136 -5.91 -12.81 14.80
N GLU A 137 -5.69 -13.34 13.60
CA GLU A 137 -4.87 -12.67 12.57
C GLU A 137 -5.46 -11.32 12.18
N LEU A 138 -6.80 -11.22 12.05
CA LEU A 138 -7.46 -9.96 11.76
C LEU A 138 -7.24 -8.94 12.88
N ALA A 139 -7.36 -9.36 14.14
CA ALA A 139 -7.14 -8.47 15.30
C ALA A 139 -5.69 -7.92 15.30
N ASP A 140 -4.71 -8.77 15.02
CA ASP A 140 -3.31 -8.38 14.94
C ASP A 140 -3.04 -7.43 13.75
N VAL A 141 -3.55 -7.73 12.58
CA VAL A 141 -3.41 -6.87 11.38
C VAL A 141 -4.09 -5.52 11.62
N ALA A 142 -5.31 -5.51 12.15
CA ALA A 142 -6.03 -4.27 12.46
C ALA A 142 -5.25 -3.37 13.42
N LYS A 143 -4.65 -3.95 14.45
CA LYS A 143 -3.79 -3.23 15.40
C LYS A 143 -2.56 -2.64 14.71
N HIS A 144 -1.86 -3.42 13.87
CA HIS A 144 -0.66 -2.98 13.16
C HIS A 144 -0.96 -1.93 12.09
N PHE A 145 -2.10 -2.01 11.42
CA PHE A 145 -2.49 -1.05 10.37
C PHE A 145 -3.36 0.09 10.91
N LYS A 146 -3.62 0.13 12.23
CA LYS A 146 -4.46 1.15 12.89
C LYS A 146 -5.88 1.19 12.30
N ILE A 147 -6.41 0.02 11.91
CA ILE A 147 -7.76 -0.14 11.38
C ILE A 147 -8.73 -0.34 12.56
N TYR A 148 -9.83 0.39 12.52
CA TYR A 148 -10.96 0.16 13.41
C TYR A 148 -12.10 -0.50 12.65
N TYR A 149 -12.58 -1.61 13.15
CA TYR A 149 -13.79 -2.27 12.66
C TYR A 149 -14.64 -2.71 13.85
N LYS A 150 -15.96 -2.77 13.64
CA LYS A 150 -16.88 -3.17 14.69
C LYS A 150 -18.15 -3.73 14.08
N LYS A 151 -18.52 -4.93 14.49
CA LYS A 151 -19.80 -5.54 14.15
C LYS A 151 -20.95 -4.71 14.75
N GLN A 152 -21.87 -4.29 13.90
CA GLN A 152 -23.12 -3.60 14.24
C GLN A 152 -24.28 -4.56 14.02
N GLU A 153 -24.94 -5.01 15.08
CA GLU A 153 -26.05 -5.95 15.00
C GLU A 153 -27.22 -5.32 14.25
N GLY A 154 -27.78 -6.07 13.31
CA GLY A 154 -29.00 -5.72 12.58
C GLY A 154 -30.26 -6.24 13.27
N LYS A 155 -31.36 -6.30 12.49
CA LYS A 155 -32.67 -6.76 12.98
C LYS A 155 -32.74 -8.27 13.19
N THR A 156 -31.84 -9.04 12.62
CA THR A 156 -31.75 -10.50 12.75
C THR A 156 -30.30 -10.90 13.10
N PRO A 157 -30.08 -12.10 13.67
CA PRO A 157 -28.74 -12.55 14.05
C PRO A 157 -27.74 -12.62 12.89
N THR A 158 -28.24 -12.77 11.66
CA THR A 158 -27.43 -12.82 10.42
C THR A 158 -27.35 -11.48 9.69
N SER A 159 -28.17 -10.50 10.10
CA SER A 159 -28.21 -9.16 9.53
C SER A 159 -27.36 -8.22 10.36
N TYR A 160 -26.10 -8.05 9.97
CA TYR A 160 -25.20 -7.11 10.61
C TYR A 160 -24.30 -6.41 9.57
N THR A 161 -23.75 -5.27 9.94
CA THR A 161 -22.69 -4.55 9.18
C THR A 161 -21.39 -4.53 9.98
N MET A 162 -20.28 -4.37 9.26
CA MET A 162 -18.97 -4.19 9.87
C MET A 162 -18.56 -2.72 9.84
#